data_d0406798e6407f7e0c2effb00a91bb05
#
_entry.id   d0406798e6407f7e0c2effb00a91bb05
#
_cell.length_a   1.000
_cell.length_b   1.000
_cell.length_c   1.000
_cell.angle_alpha   90.00
_cell.angle_beta   90.00
_cell.angle_gamma   90.00
#
_symmetry.space_group_name_H-M   'P 1'
#
loop_
_entity.id
_entity.type
_entity.pdbx_description
1 polymer ?
#
loop_
_entity_poly.entity_id
_entity_poly.type
_entity_poly.pdbx_seq_one_letter_code
_entity_poly.pdbx_strand_id
1 'polypeptide(L)'
;MTERPLRIGVTACFDHADPTRALFKGKTLLYVEESMLHYIMRNGAMPVMLPRSLGDFTPESLLGGIDGLLLQGGADVSPTSYGEDPLEERWSGDRARDDYEAALIKASIASDKPVLGICRGAQILNVALGGTLYQDINTQIEGSLVHRNWDVYDGLEHDVELAM
;
A
#
# COMPACT_ATOMS: atom_id res chain seq x y z
N MET A 1 -25.34 -20.38 15.01
CA MET A 1 -24.47 -19.21 15.38
C MET A 1 -23.95 -18.69 14.07
N THR A 2 -24.36 -17.51 13.64
CA THR A 2 -23.78 -16.85 12.45
C THR A 2 -22.35 -16.45 12.80
N GLU A 3 -21.37 -17.03 12.12
CA GLU A 3 -19.97 -16.57 12.25
C GLU A 3 -19.91 -15.08 11.90
N ARG A 4 -19.13 -14.31 12.66
CA ARG A 4 -18.91 -12.91 12.32
C ARG A 4 -18.21 -12.79 10.96
N PRO A 5 -18.48 -11.77 10.17
CA PRO A 5 -17.74 -11.56 8.94
C PRO A 5 -16.24 -11.37 9.24
N LEU A 6 -15.39 -11.88 8.34
CA LEU A 6 -13.94 -11.62 8.41
C LEU A 6 -13.69 -10.09 8.37
N ARG A 7 -12.74 -9.62 9.16
CA ARG A 7 -12.31 -8.23 9.21
C ARG A 7 -10.98 -8.10 8.48
N ILE A 8 -10.97 -7.33 7.42
CA ILE A 8 -9.76 -7.07 6.62
C ILE A 8 -9.25 -5.67 6.96
N GLY A 9 -8.08 -5.61 7.58
CA GLY A 9 -7.38 -4.35 7.80
C GLY A 9 -6.87 -3.81 6.48
N VAL A 10 -7.19 -2.54 6.18
CA VAL A 10 -6.73 -1.87 4.95
C VAL A 10 -5.77 -0.77 5.34
N THR A 11 -4.57 -0.76 4.74
CA THR A 11 -3.62 0.34 4.98
C THR A 11 -4.11 1.62 4.31
N ALA A 12 -3.86 2.75 4.96
CA ALA A 12 -4.26 4.06 4.47
C ALA A 12 -3.22 4.67 3.53
N CYS A 13 -3.68 5.43 2.54
CA CYS A 13 -2.88 6.44 1.87
C CYS A 13 -2.78 7.69 2.74
N PHE A 14 -1.72 8.47 2.54
CA PHE A 14 -1.49 9.71 3.26
C PHE A 14 -1.65 10.90 2.33
N ASP A 15 -2.49 11.85 2.73
CA ASP A 15 -2.49 13.21 2.23
C ASP A 15 -1.76 14.05 3.28
N HIS A 16 -0.46 14.22 3.06
CA HIS A 16 0.43 14.87 4.03
C HIS A 16 0.03 16.31 4.31
N ALA A 17 0.45 16.82 5.47
CA ALA A 17 0.21 18.19 5.87
C ALA A 17 0.77 19.17 4.82
N ASP A 18 -0.10 20.03 4.31
CA ASP A 18 0.23 21.06 3.32
C ASP A 18 -0.31 22.42 3.79
N PRO A 19 0.55 23.40 4.06
CA PRO A 19 0.12 24.72 4.50
C PRO A 19 -0.63 25.52 3.43
N THR A 20 -0.53 25.13 2.15
CA THR A 20 -1.20 25.79 1.03
C THR A 20 -2.60 25.26 0.78
N ARG A 21 -2.92 24.07 1.30
CA ARG A 21 -4.24 23.44 1.14
C ARG A 21 -5.35 24.29 1.77
N ALA A 22 -6.50 24.38 1.09
CA ALA A 22 -7.61 25.23 1.53
C ALA A 22 -8.20 24.79 2.88
N LEU A 23 -8.35 23.45 3.09
CA LEU A 23 -8.88 22.84 4.30
C LEU A 23 -7.86 21.90 4.92
N PHE A 24 -7.96 21.67 6.25
CA PHE A 24 -7.08 20.77 7.00
C PHE A 24 -5.58 21.11 6.89
N LYS A 25 -5.25 22.39 6.76
CA LYS A 25 -3.87 22.91 6.76
C LYS A 25 -3.08 22.34 7.95
N GLY A 26 -1.88 21.89 7.70
CA GLY A 26 -1.01 21.35 8.76
C GLY A 26 -1.46 20.01 9.35
N LYS A 27 -2.46 19.34 8.77
CA LYS A 27 -2.92 18.01 9.18
C LYS A 27 -2.63 16.98 8.09
N THR A 28 -2.08 15.83 8.46
CA THR A 28 -2.06 14.65 7.59
C THR A 28 -3.41 13.96 7.66
N LEU A 29 -4.02 13.69 6.51
CA LEU A 29 -5.24 12.90 6.41
C LEU A 29 -4.91 11.49 5.98
N LEU A 30 -5.65 10.53 6.50
CA LEU A 30 -5.60 9.14 6.08
C LEU A 30 -6.83 8.86 5.22
N TYR A 31 -6.65 8.21 4.08
CA TYR A 31 -7.75 7.85 3.19
C TYR A 31 -7.57 6.48 2.57
N VAL A 32 -8.69 5.90 2.15
CA VAL A 32 -8.78 4.64 1.40
C VAL A 32 -9.70 4.90 0.21
N GLU A 33 -9.36 4.34 -0.94
CA GLU A 33 -10.23 4.41 -2.11
C GLU A 33 -11.50 3.61 -1.86
N GLU A 34 -12.67 4.21 -2.15
CA GLU A 34 -13.97 3.59 -1.89
C GLU A 34 -14.15 2.26 -2.63
N SER A 35 -13.66 2.18 -3.87
CA SER A 35 -13.73 0.96 -4.68
C SER A 35 -13.02 -0.21 -4.03
N MET A 36 -11.91 0.04 -3.32
CA MET A 36 -11.17 -0.97 -2.57
C MET A 36 -12.00 -1.51 -1.39
N LEU A 37 -12.68 -0.63 -0.68
CA LEU A 37 -13.57 -1.04 0.41
C LEU A 37 -14.76 -1.86 -0.12
N HIS A 38 -15.35 -1.42 -1.24
CA HIS A 38 -16.43 -2.16 -1.91
C HIS A 38 -15.96 -3.53 -2.43
N TYR A 39 -14.74 -3.65 -2.92
CA TYR A 39 -14.16 -4.93 -3.31
C TYR A 39 -14.16 -5.92 -2.14
N ILE A 40 -13.71 -5.52 -0.96
CA ILE A 40 -13.71 -6.35 0.25
C ILE A 40 -15.15 -6.73 0.65
N MET A 41 -16.07 -5.75 0.66
CA MET A 41 -17.45 -5.97 1.06
C MET A 41 -18.20 -6.91 0.10
N ARG A 42 -17.97 -6.81 -1.21
CA ARG A 42 -18.56 -7.72 -2.21
C ARG A 42 -18.09 -9.16 -2.04
N ASN A 43 -16.93 -9.37 -1.42
CA ASN A 43 -16.39 -10.69 -1.08
C ASN A 43 -16.78 -11.14 0.35
N GLY A 44 -17.77 -10.52 0.99
CA GLY A 44 -18.33 -10.94 2.26
C GLY A 44 -17.49 -10.62 3.50
N ALA A 45 -16.48 -9.75 3.36
CA ALA A 45 -15.65 -9.32 4.48
C ALA A 45 -15.91 -7.87 4.87
N MET A 46 -15.54 -7.49 6.09
CA MET A 46 -15.68 -6.14 6.64
C MET A 46 -14.33 -5.41 6.56
N PRO A 47 -14.22 -4.31 5.79
CA PRO A 47 -13.00 -3.52 5.76
C PRO A 47 -12.86 -2.67 7.02
N VAL A 48 -11.62 -2.56 7.51
CA VAL A 48 -11.24 -1.73 8.66
C VAL A 48 -9.99 -0.94 8.29
N MET A 49 -10.10 0.38 8.17
CA MET A 49 -8.92 1.21 7.91
C MET A 49 -8.01 1.20 9.14
N LEU A 50 -6.73 0.92 8.95
CA LEU A 50 -5.73 0.91 10.01
C LEU A 50 -5.01 2.26 10.08
N PRO A 51 -4.94 2.90 11.25
CA PRO A 51 -4.13 4.11 11.44
C PRO A 51 -2.64 3.77 11.61
N ARG A 52 -1.79 4.79 11.62
CA ARG A 52 -0.42 4.64 12.09
C ARG A 52 -0.40 4.34 13.60
N SER A 53 0.55 3.51 14.00
CA SER A 53 0.81 3.21 15.42
C SER A 53 1.13 4.48 16.22
N LEU A 54 0.64 4.55 17.45
CA LEU A 54 0.90 5.66 18.35
C LEU A 54 0.86 5.18 19.82
N GLY A 55 1.89 5.50 20.57
CA GLY A 55 1.98 5.11 21.99
C GLY A 55 1.89 3.59 22.16
N ASP A 56 0.98 3.14 23.00
CA ASP A 56 0.78 1.71 23.28
C ASP A 56 0.06 0.94 22.17
N PHE A 57 -0.45 1.64 21.13
CA PHE A 57 -1.07 1.02 19.97
C PHE A 57 0.01 0.67 18.94
N THR A 58 0.63 -0.48 19.13
CA THR A 58 1.66 -1.03 18.25
C THR A 58 1.03 -1.68 17.01
N PRO A 59 1.81 -1.99 15.94
CA PRO A 59 1.31 -2.74 14.79
C PRO A 59 0.63 -4.05 15.20
N GLU A 60 1.19 -4.79 16.16
CA GLU A 60 0.65 -6.05 16.66
C GLU A 60 -0.72 -5.84 17.32
N SER A 61 -0.88 -4.77 18.12
CA SER A 61 -2.15 -4.46 18.77
C SER A 61 -3.23 -4.07 17.77
N LEU A 62 -2.88 -3.32 16.71
CA LEU A 62 -3.79 -2.97 15.62
C LEU A 62 -4.24 -4.22 14.85
N LEU A 63 -3.33 -5.15 14.62
CA LEU A 63 -3.62 -6.42 13.95
C LEU A 63 -4.49 -7.35 14.79
N GLY A 64 -4.51 -7.23 16.10
CA GLY A 64 -5.32 -8.08 16.98
C GLY A 64 -6.83 -8.06 16.69
N GLY A 65 -7.32 -7.00 16.07
CA GLY A 65 -8.74 -6.81 15.72
C GLY A 65 -9.14 -7.26 14.32
N ILE A 66 -8.20 -7.74 13.49
CA ILE A 66 -8.42 -8.10 12.09
C ILE A 66 -8.01 -9.55 11.79
N ASP A 67 -8.52 -10.10 10.70
CA ASP A 67 -8.27 -11.48 10.25
C ASP A 67 -7.28 -11.55 9.08
N GLY A 68 -7.04 -10.46 8.38
CA GLY A 68 -6.07 -10.34 7.28
C GLY A 68 -5.73 -8.88 7.00
N LEU A 69 -4.60 -8.63 6.32
CA LEU A 69 -4.11 -7.32 5.94
C LEU A 69 -4.18 -7.13 4.43
N LEU A 70 -4.73 -6.00 3.97
CA LEU A 70 -4.70 -5.57 2.58
C LEU A 70 -3.90 -4.27 2.46
N LEU A 71 -2.92 -4.28 1.57
CA LEU A 71 -2.09 -3.14 1.21
C LEU A 71 -2.60 -2.58 -0.11
N GLN A 72 -3.07 -1.34 -0.11
CA GLN A 72 -3.63 -0.71 -1.31
C GLN A 72 -2.56 -0.01 -2.18
N GLY A 73 -2.94 0.35 -3.39
CA GLY A 73 -2.15 1.16 -4.31
C GLY A 73 -1.87 2.59 -3.82
N GLY A 74 -1.36 3.44 -4.70
CA GLY A 74 -1.11 4.87 -4.43
C GLY A 74 0.30 5.32 -4.77
N ALA A 75 0.84 6.30 -4.03
CA ALA A 75 2.17 6.87 -4.24
C ALA A 75 3.28 5.81 -4.20
N ASP A 76 4.32 6.00 -5.01
CA ASP A 76 5.40 5.04 -5.15
C ASP A 76 6.14 4.75 -3.83
N VAL A 77 6.76 3.58 -3.75
CA VAL A 77 7.66 3.21 -2.65
C VAL A 77 8.94 4.04 -2.77
N SER A 78 9.37 4.63 -1.68
CA SER A 78 10.61 5.41 -1.66
C SER A 78 11.83 4.51 -1.95
N PRO A 79 12.72 4.90 -2.87
CA PRO A 79 13.97 4.19 -3.11
C PRO A 79 14.82 4.00 -1.85
N THR A 80 14.76 4.95 -0.91
CA THR A 80 15.46 4.85 0.37
C THR A 80 14.96 3.70 1.25
N SER A 81 13.75 3.17 0.98
CA SER A 81 13.19 2.02 1.69
C SER A 81 13.87 0.69 1.33
N TYR A 82 14.56 0.64 0.18
CA TYR A 82 15.36 -0.52 -0.27
C TYR A 82 16.83 -0.18 -0.53
N GLY A 83 17.33 0.92 0.09
CA GLY A 83 18.75 1.25 0.14
C GLY A 83 19.30 1.98 -1.08
N GLU A 84 18.45 2.58 -1.88
CA GLU A 84 18.84 3.38 -3.06
C GLU A 84 18.50 4.87 -2.86
N ASP A 85 19.21 5.74 -3.57
CA ASP A 85 18.81 7.14 -3.69
C ASP A 85 17.83 7.31 -4.87
N PRO A 86 16.88 8.25 -4.80
CA PRO A 86 16.01 8.58 -5.93
C PRO A 86 16.82 9.01 -7.15
N LEU A 87 16.63 8.36 -8.29
CA LEU A 87 17.26 8.75 -9.56
C LEU A 87 16.73 10.11 -10.05
N GLU A 88 15.47 10.42 -9.74
CA GLU A 88 14.82 11.70 -9.97
C GLU A 88 13.97 12.08 -8.76
N GLU A 89 13.87 13.38 -8.45
CA GLU A 89 13.10 13.91 -7.31
C GLU A 89 11.64 13.44 -7.33
N ARG A 90 11.03 13.37 -8.51
CA ARG A 90 9.63 12.89 -8.68
C ARG A 90 9.43 11.43 -8.30
N TRP A 91 10.50 10.63 -8.17
CA TRP A 91 10.46 9.22 -7.76
C TRP A 91 10.82 9.02 -6.29
N SER A 92 10.82 10.09 -5.50
CA SER A 92 11.17 10.02 -4.06
C SER A 92 10.23 9.12 -3.23
N GLY A 93 9.00 8.88 -3.74
CA GLY A 93 8.02 8.06 -3.05
C GLY A 93 7.51 8.63 -1.73
N ASP A 94 6.87 7.79 -0.92
CA ASP A 94 6.34 8.17 0.40
C ASP A 94 6.97 7.30 1.50
N ARG A 95 8.14 7.71 1.99
CA ARG A 95 8.88 7.01 3.03
C ARG A 95 8.08 6.84 4.32
N ALA A 96 7.28 7.84 4.70
CA ALA A 96 6.49 7.76 5.92
C ALA A 96 5.40 6.69 5.84
N ARG A 97 4.84 6.49 4.65
CA ARG A 97 3.90 5.41 4.36
C ARG A 97 4.61 4.06 4.29
N ASP A 98 5.81 4.01 3.72
CA ASP A 98 6.60 2.77 3.65
C ASP A 98 6.92 2.24 5.05
N ASP A 99 7.40 3.09 5.95
CA ASP A 99 7.72 2.70 7.32
C ASP A 99 6.49 2.18 8.07
N TYR A 100 5.33 2.82 7.88
CA TYR A 100 4.07 2.40 8.47
C TYR A 100 3.62 1.03 7.93
N GLU A 101 3.63 0.83 6.62
CA GLU A 101 3.19 -0.44 6.02
C GLU A 101 4.19 -1.56 6.26
N ALA A 102 5.50 -1.30 6.21
CA ALA A 102 6.52 -2.30 6.52
C ALA A 102 6.41 -2.82 7.96
N ALA A 103 6.06 -1.97 8.92
CA ALA A 103 5.81 -2.39 10.30
C ALA A 103 4.59 -3.33 10.40
N LEU A 104 3.47 -3.00 9.74
CA LEU A 104 2.28 -3.84 9.70
C LEU A 104 2.54 -5.17 8.97
N ILE A 105 3.28 -5.17 7.87
CA ILE A 105 3.66 -6.39 7.14
C ILE A 105 4.46 -7.33 8.04
N LYS A 106 5.51 -6.83 8.69
CA LYS A 106 6.35 -7.63 9.59
C LYS A 106 5.55 -8.23 10.74
N ALA A 107 4.69 -7.43 11.37
CA ALA A 107 3.83 -7.89 12.44
C ALA A 107 2.77 -8.92 11.96
N SER A 108 2.23 -8.75 10.74
CA SER A 108 1.29 -9.70 10.15
C SER A 108 1.95 -11.05 9.91
N ILE A 109 3.15 -11.07 9.32
CA ILE A 109 3.92 -12.29 9.07
C ILE A 109 4.26 -12.98 10.39
N ALA A 110 4.72 -12.23 11.40
CA ALA A 110 5.05 -12.77 12.72
C ALA A 110 3.83 -13.37 13.44
N SER A 111 2.61 -12.93 13.09
CA SER A 111 1.34 -13.41 13.66
C SER A 111 0.62 -14.40 12.75
N ASP A 112 1.26 -14.88 11.68
CA ASP A 112 0.69 -15.78 10.68
C ASP A 112 -0.65 -15.27 10.08
N LYS A 113 -0.76 -13.94 9.90
CA LYS A 113 -1.93 -13.32 9.27
C LYS A 113 -1.73 -13.21 7.75
N PRO A 114 -2.76 -13.56 6.96
CA PRO A 114 -2.72 -13.36 5.50
C PRO A 114 -2.48 -11.90 5.14
N VAL A 115 -1.63 -11.67 4.13
CA VAL A 115 -1.35 -10.34 3.57
C VAL A 115 -1.59 -10.38 2.07
N LEU A 116 -2.36 -9.42 1.56
CA LEU A 116 -2.57 -9.18 0.14
C LEU A 116 -2.07 -7.79 -0.23
N GLY A 117 -1.16 -7.70 -1.19
CA GLY A 117 -0.68 -6.45 -1.75
C GLY A 117 -1.25 -6.21 -3.15
N ILE A 118 -1.85 -5.04 -3.39
CA ILE A 118 -2.38 -4.63 -4.69
C ILE A 118 -1.56 -3.45 -5.22
N CYS A 119 -1.05 -3.56 -6.47
CA CYS A 119 -0.24 -2.53 -7.12
C CYS A 119 0.97 -2.16 -6.25
N ARG A 120 1.05 -0.91 -5.78
CA ARG A 120 2.08 -0.48 -4.83
C ARG A 120 2.13 -1.35 -3.56
N GLY A 121 0.99 -1.90 -3.13
CA GLY A 121 0.94 -2.82 -2.00
C GLY A 121 1.78 -4.09 -2.21
N ALA A 122 1.85 -4.62 -3.43
CA ALA A 122 2.74 -5.73 -3.77
C ALA A 122 4.22 -5.28 -3.78
N GLN A 123 4.48 -4.06 -4.20
CA GLN A 123 5.84 -3.48 -4.22
C GLN A 123 6.40 -3.31 -2.80
N ILE A 124 5.64 -2.72 -1.89
CA ILE A 124 6.09 -2.57 -0.49
C ILE A 124 6.20 -3.91 0.23
N LEU A 125 5.36 -4.89 -0.11
CA LEU A 125 5.49 -6.24 0.42
C LEU A 125 6.83 -6.88 0.00
N ASN A 126 7.21 -6.76 -1.28
CA ASN A 126 8.51 -7.20 -1.77
C ASN A 126 9.67 -6.52 -1.01
N VAL A 127 9.62 -5.19 -0.85
CA VAL A 127 10.65 -4.43 -0.14
C VAL A 127 10.73 -4.82 1.34
N ALA A 128 9.59 -4.98 2.02
CA ALA A 128 9.54 -5.39 3.42
C ALA A 128 10.14 -6.79 3.67
N LEU A 129 10.15 -7.64 2.63
CA LEU A 129 10.77 -8.96 2.62
C LEU A 129 12.24 -8.95 2.15
N GLY A 130 12.83 -7.78 1.90
CA GLY A 130 14.23 -7.60 1.54
C GLY A 130 14.50 -7.52 0.02
N GLY A 131 13.45 -7.41 -0.78
CA GLY A 131 13.57 -7.17 -2.23
C GLY A 131 13.83 -5.71 -2.58
N THR A 132 14.13 -5.46 -3.85
CA THR A 132 14.32 -4.13 -4.44
C THR A 132 13.33 -3.90 -5.59
N LEU A 133 13.28 -2.69 -6.12
CA LEU A 133 12.39 -2.28 -7.21
C LEU A 133 13.17 -1.52 -8.28
N TYR A 134 12.70 -1.58 -9.51
CA TYR A 134 13.01 -0.55 -10.51
C TYR A 134 12.21 0.71 -10.16
N GLN A 135 12.86 1.86 -10.11
CA GLN A 135 12.22 3.13 -9.78
C GLN A 135 11.28 3.59 -10.90
N ASP A 136 11.71 3.35 -12.15
CA ASP A 136 10.89 3.55 -13.34
C ASP A 136 11.28 2.50 -14.41
N ILE A 137 10.31 1.67 -14.78
CA ILE A 137 10.54 0.54 -15.69
C ILE A 137 10.95 1.05 -17.07
N ASN A 138 10.32 2.10 -17.57
CA ASN A 138 10.59 2.60 -18.92
C ASN A 138 11.98 3.21 -19.06
N THR A 139 12.50 3.81 -17.97
CA THR A 139 13.84 4.39 -17.94
C THR A 139 14.92 3.35 -17.73
N GLN A 140 14.65 2.32 -16.92
CA GLN A 140 15.67 1.37 -16.48
C GLN A 140 15.68 0.06 -17.28
N ILE A 141 14.61 -0.25 -18.02
CA ILE A 141 14.51 -1.48 -18.83
C ILE A 141 14.21 -1.12 -20.29
N GLU A 142 15.19 -1.34 -21.16
CA GLU A 142 15.04 -1.11 -22.59
C GLU A 142 13.96 -2.04 -23.18
N GLY A 143 13.04 -1.46 -23.98
CA GLY A 143 11.96 -2.21 -24.62
C GLY A 143 10.81 -2.63 -23.69
N SER A 144 10.77 -2.10 -22.47
CA SER A 144 9.65 -2.37 -21.54
C SER A 144 8.32 -1.87 -22.10
N LEU A 145 7.23 -2.55 -21.72
CA LEU A 145 5.88 -2.09 -22.03
C LEU A 145 5.53 -0.85 -21.20
N VAL A 146 4.68 0.01 -21.74
CA VAL A 146 4.10 1.13 -20.98
C VAL A 146 3.00 0.60 -20.08
N HIS A 147 3.27 0.51 -18.78
CA HIS A 147 2.32 0.02 -17.77
C HIS A 147 1.46 1.12 -17.14
N ARG A 148 1.78 2.39 -17.39
CA ARG A 148 1.04 3.54 -16.87
C ARG A 148 0.96 4.62 -17.92
N ASN A 149 -0.26 4.97 -18.28
CA ASN A 149 -0.55 6.08 -19.18
C ASN A 149 -1.75 6.86 -18.62
N TRP A 150 -1.53 8.13 -18.30
CA TRP A 150 -2.54 8.98 -17.68
C TRP A 150 -3.74 9.26 -18.60
N ASP A 151 -3.55 9.26 -19.92
CA ASP A 151 -4.59 9.54 -20.91
C ASP A 151 -5.60 8.37 -21.05
N VAL A 152 -5.16 7.16 -20.66
CA VAL A 152 -5.96 5.93 -20.74
C VAL A 152 -5.90 5.11 -19.44
N TYR A 153 -5.87 5.81 -18.30
CA TYR A 153 -5.56 5.25 -16.99
C TYR A 153 -6.34 3.98 -16.65
N ASP A 154 -7.67 3.99 -16.87
CA ASP A 154 -8.55 2.85 -16.59
C ASP A 154 -8.73 1.90 -17.79
N GLY A 155 -8.10 2.18 -18.92
CA GLY A 155 -8.22 1.41 -20.15
C GLY A 155 -6.93 0.75 -20.63
N LEU A 156 -5.87 0.81 -19.84
CA LEU A 156 -4.59 0.18 -20.18
C LEU A 156 -4.58 -1.26 -19.68
N GLU A 157 -4.70 -2.19 -20.62
CA GLU A 157 -4.73 -3.63 -20.35
C GLU A 157 -3.66 -4.35 -21.17
N HIS A 158 -3.10 -5.43 -20.65
CA HIS A 158 -2.24 -6.37 -21.37
C HIS A 158 -2.35 -7.77 -20.75
N ASP A 159 -2.08 -8.78 -21.57
CA ASP A 159 -2.08 -10.16 -21.15
C ASP A 159 -0.88 -10.47 -20.25
N VAL A 160 -1.06 -11.39 -19.31
CA VAL A 160 -0.03 -11.94 -18.46
C VAL A 160 -0.01 -13.46 -18.55
N GLU A 161 1.18 -14.05 -18.54
CA GLU A 161 1.34 -15.49 -18.42
C GLU A 161 1.57 -15.87 -16.95
N LEU A 162 0.79 -16.83 -16.47
CA LEU A 162 0.97 -17.38 -15.14
C LEU A 162 1.95 -18.56 -15.22
N ALA A 163 3.11 -18.44 -14.57
CA ALA A 163 4.00 -19.57 -14.37
C ALA A 163 3.36 -20.54 -13.36
N MET A 164 3.21 -21.81 -13.76
CA MET A 164 2.74 -22.89 -12.86
C MET A 164 3.92 -23.57 -12.18
#